data_cdfc021e159c486726bc7156c2bdcb8e
#
_entry.id   cdfc021e159c486726bc7156c2bdcb8e
#
_cell.length_a   1.000
_cell.length_b   1.000
_cell.length_c   1.000
_cell.angle_alpha   90.00
_cell.angle_beta   90.00
_cell.angle_gamma   90.00
#
_symmetry.space_group_name_H-M   'P 1'
#
loop_
_entity.id
_entity.type
_entity.pdbx_description
1 polymer ?
#
loop_
_entity_poly.entity_id
_entity_poly.type
_entity_poly.pdbx_seq_one_letter_code
_entity_poly.pdbx_strand_id
1 'polypeptide(L)'
;MPEIHLPQKILFGKDKIKDFSPESCEHAIILCDSDVFQNRGFLEALRLKITKIISQVSLVVNSDVTALYNTASEIFFKKEADLIVAAGSAAAIDCGMLLSHQSKAEFTAIPCGSACAMTDFEHGDYYSYRHSPNTVILDPSIISCMPSGMIAYDGLSCFAYAIDSLKNTDNIITKAFAIDGAAGILKNIVPAYRGDLTALEKLLYAMYFSVVAHRNGADLEKTDLSKASSFFSRFGYSGASVCAVIITEIMENEKNNIKHSLFEIALKTGIANEYDYPDFAVEKLIDETRKIKASLGIPRAVSGFGLNENEYRNKKSSTTVSDDLLDICYYGSFKFMKL
;
A
#
# COMPACT_ATOMS: atom_id res chain seq x y z
N MET A 1 -0.44 -25.45 -6.12
CA MET A 1 0.92 -25.03 -6.53
C MET A 1 1.09 -23.58 -6.11
N PRO A 2 2.27 -23.17 -5.65
CA PRO A 2 2.50 -21.73 -5.40
C PRO A 2 2.44 -20.98 -6.74
N GLU A 3 1.62 -19.93 -6.78
CA GLU A 3 1.46 -19.06 -7.94
C GLU A 3 1.87 -17.63 -7.56
N ILE A 4 2.23 -16.84 -8.55
CA ILE A 4 2.46 -15.41 -8.39
C ILE A 4 1.69 -14.65 -9.47
N HIS A 5 0.92 -13.67 -9.05
CA HIS A 5 0.11 -12.82 -9.92
C HIS A 5 0.82 -11.48 -10.11
N LEU A 6 1.25 -11.22 -11.33
CA LEU A 6 1.92 -9.98 -11.74
C LEU A 6 1.14 -9.34 -12.90
N PRO A 7 1.26 -8.01 -13.10
CA PRO A 7 0.77 -7.38 -14.30
C PRO A 7 1.50 -7.92 -15.54
N GLN A 8 0.84 -7.88 -16.68
CA GLN A 8 1.46 -8.32 -17.94
C GLN A 8 2.59 -7.37 -18.37
N LYS A 9 2.46 -6.07 -18.01
CA LYS A 9 3.43 -5.02 -18.36
C LYS A 9 3.66 -4.07 -17.21
N ILE A 10 4.90 -3.72 -16.96
CA ILE A 10 5.29 -2.70 -15.98
C ILE A 10 6.14 -1.66 -16.69
N LEU A 11 5.66 -0.42 -16.74
CA LEU A 11 6.42 0.74 -17.17
C LEU A 11 6.92 1.47 -15.92
N PHE A 12 8.20 1.80 -15.85
CA PHE A 12 8.78 2.45 -14.69
C PHE A 12 9.82 3.50 -15.07
N GLY A 13 9.89 4.57 -14.31
CA GLY A 13 10.76 5.71 -14.52
C GLY A 13 10.01 7.00 -14.74
N LYS A 14 10.75 8.11 -14.72
CA LYS A 14 10.22 9.44 -14.92
C LYS A 14 9.60 9.60 -16.32
N ASP A 15 8.45 10.24 -16.38
CA ASP A 15 7.71 10.53 -17.61
C ASP A 15 7.25 9.28 -18.40
N LYS A 16 7.23 8.11 -17.76
CA LYS A 16 6.85 6.85 -18.42
C LYS A 16 5.39 6.79 -18.88
N ILE A 17 4.56 7.65 -18.36
CA ILE A 17 3.22 7.88 -18.91
C ILE A 17 3.26 8.22 -20.41
N LYS A 18 4.36 8.82 -20.91
CA LYS A 18 4.54 9.16 -22.32
C LYS A 18 4.75 7.94 -23.21
N ASP A 19 5.20 6.83 -22.63
CA ASP A 19 5.43 5.57 -23.35
C ASP A 19 4.19 4.64 -23.31
N PHE A 20 3.15 5.04 -22.57
CA PHE A 20 1.91 4.30 -22.50
C PHE A 20 1.20 4.29 -23.86
N SER A 21 0.93 3.11 -24.37
CA SER A 21 0.20 2.90 -25.63
C SER A 21 -0.72 1.70 -25.42
N PRO A 22 -2.01 1.95 -25.13
CA PRO A 22 -3.00 0.88 -25.08
C PRO A 22 -3.23 0.26 -26.45
N GLU A 23 -3.53 -1.03 -26.47
CA GLU A 23 -3.93 -1.70 -27.71
C GLU A 23 -5.37 -1.28 -28.04
N SER A 24 -5.70 -1.16 -29.32
CA SER A 24 -7.01 -0.85 -29.94
C SER A 24 -8.18 -0.54 -28.97
N CYS A 25 -8.20 0.67 -28.42
CA CYS A 25 -9.29 1.13 -27.57
C CYS A 25 -10.05 2.28 -28.26
N GLU A 26 -11.36 2.29 -28.14
CA GLU A 26 -12.20 3.36 -28.69
C GLU A 26 -12.61 4.37 -27.61
N HIS A 27 -12.87 3.88 -26.38
CA HIS A 27 -13.29 4.70 -25.27
C HIS A 27 -12.55 4.36 -23.97
N ALA A 28 -11.84 5.31 -23.41
CA ALA A 28 -11.20 5.19 -22.10
C ALA A 28 -11.99 5.91 -21.01
N ILE A 29 -12.03 5.30 -19.82
CA ILE A 29 -12.42 5.98 -18.59
C ILE A 29 -11.18 6.19 -17.72
N ILE A 30 -10.95 7.44 -17.28
CA ILE A 30 -9.87 7.81 -16.36
C ILE A 30 -10.48 8.01 -14.98
N LEU A 31 -9.97 7.28 -13.99
CA LEU A 31 -10.36 7.37 -12.59
C LEU A 31 -9.23 8.03 -11.81
N CYS A 32 -9.54 9.09 -11.06
CA CYS A 32 -8.57 9.80 -10.23
C CYS A 32 -9.18 10.14 -8.88
N ASP A 33 -8.36 10.16 -7.84
CA ASP A 33 -8.71 10.85 -6.61
C ASP A 33 -8.37 12.36 -6.68
N SER A 34 -8.86 13.11 -5.68
CA SER A 34 -8.72 14.56 -5.66
C SER A 34 -7.28 15.04 -5.57
N ASP A 35 -6.40 14.25 -4.93
CA ASP A 35 -5.00 14.64 -4.72
C ASP A 35 -4.22 14.61 -6.03
N VAL A 36 -4.44 13.56 -6.83
CA VAL A 36 -3.88 13.47 -8.19
C VAL A 36 -4.52 14.50 -9.11
N PHE A 37 -5.82 14.76 -8.95
CA PHE A 37 -6.54 15.75 -9.77
C PHE A 37 -6.01 17.18 -9.55
N GLN A 38 -5.54 17.51 -8.36
CA GLN A 38 -4.94 18.81 -8.07
C GLN A 38 -3.63 19.03 -8.83
N ASN A 39 -2.93 17.95 -9.20
CA ASN A 39 -1.80 18.02 -10.12
C ASN A 39 -2.27 18.13 -11.57
N ARG A 40 -2.68 19.35 -11.94
CA ARG A 40 -3.16 19.64 -13.31
C ARG A 40 -2.17 19.26 -14.40
N GLY A 41 -0.87 19.40 -14.16
CA GLY A 41 0.16 19.08 -15.17
C GLY A 41 0.23 17.60 -15.50
N PHE A 42 0.16 16.75 -14.47
CA PHE A 42 0.14 15.30 -14.66
C PHE A 42 -1.17 14.83 -15.34
N LEU A 43 -2.30 15.26 -14.81
CA LEU A 43 -3.60 14.84 -15.32
C LEU A 43 -3.79 15.29 -16.78
N GLU A 44 -3.34 16.50 -17.13
CA GLU A 44 -3.39 17.00 -18.50
C GLU A 44 -2.43 16.21 -19.42
N ALA A 45 -1.24 15.86 -18.94
CA ALA A 45 -0.31 15.01 -19.69
C ALA A 45 -0.89 13.60 -19.94
N LEU A 46 -1.53 13.01 -18.94
CA LEU A 46 -2.24 11.75 -19.06
C LEU A 46 -3.39 11.85 -20.07
N ARG A 47 -4.23 12.83 -19.90
CA ARG A 47 -5.38 13.07 -20.80
C ARG A 47 -4.93 13.30 -22.24
N LEU A 48 -3.97 14.19 -22.48
CA LEU A 48 -3.44 14.48 -23.81
C LEU A 48 -2.82 13.25 -24.47
N LYS A 49 -2.16 12.40 -23.69
CA LYS A 49 -1.60 11.16 -24.24
C LYS A 49 -2.71 10.20 -24.65
N ILE A 50 -3.70 10.00 -23.80
CA ILE A 50 -4.82 9.10 -24.09
C ILE A 50 -5.66 9.63 -25.25
N THR A 51 -5.99 10.92 -25.29
CA THR A 51 -6.80 11.50 -26.38
C THR A 51 -6.11 11.52 -27.76
N LYS A 52 -4.78 11.36 -27.83
CA LYS A 52 -4.08 11.17 -29.10
C LYS A 52 -4.27 9.76 -29.70
N ILE A 53 -4.64 8.81 -28.86
CA ILE A 53 -4.72 7.38 -29.21
C ILE A 53 -6.18 6.94 -29.23
N ILE A 54 -7.02 7.52 -28.37
CA ILE A 54 -8.40 7.11 -28.10
C ILE A 54 -9.35 8.25 -28.40
N SER A 55 -10.41 7.97 -29.15
CA SER A 55 -11.35 8.97 -29.64
C SER A 55 -12.25 9.57 -28.56
N GLN A 56 -12.58 8.78 -27.54
CA GLN A 56 -13.44 9.19 -26.44
C GLN A 56 -12.76 8.96 -25.08
N VAL A 57 -12.75 9.99 -24.22
CA VAL A 57 -12.19 9.92 -22.88
C VAL A 57 -13.18 10.48 -21.87
N SER A 58 -13.53 9.69 -20.86
CA SER A 58 -14.32 10.14 -19.71
C SER A 58 -13.43 10.23 -18.48
N LEU A 59 -13.58 11.30 -17.70
CA LEU A 59 -12.84 11.52 -16.46
C LEU A 59 -13.80 11.51 -15.28
N VAL A 60 -13.51 10.69 -14.28
CA VAL A 60 -14.24 10.64 -13.00
C VAL A 60 -13.26 10.91 -11.86
N VAL A 61 -13.61 11.86 -11.01
CA VAL A 61 -12.78 12.29 -9.87
C VAL A 61 -13.59 12.24 -8.61
N ASN A 62 -13.17 11.42 -7.65
CA ASN A 62 -13.72 11.40 -6.30
C ASN A 62 -12.71 10.73 -5.34
N SER A 63 -12.65 11.18 -4.10
CA SER A 63 -11.85 10.53 -3.05
C SER A 63 -12.65 9.50 -2.24
N ASP A 64 -13.98 9.51 -2.34
CA ASP A 64 -14.84 8.46 -1.80
C ASP A 64 -14.96 7.31 -2.80
N VAL A 65 -14.54 6.13 -2.40
CA VAL A 65 -14.49 4.93 -3.26
C VAL A 65 -15.86 4.55 -3.80
N THR A 66 -16.88 4.61 -2.95
CA THR A 66 -18.25 4.22 -3.34
C THR A 66 -18.83 5.19 -4.36
N ALA A 67 -18.67 6.49 -4.13
CA ALA A 67 -19.12 7.53 -5.05
C ALA A 67 -18.34 7.48 -6.38
N LEU A 68 -17.03 7.24 -6.31
CA LEU A 68 -16.18 7.06 -7.49
C LEU A 68 -16.66 5.86 -8.31
N TYR A 69 -16.85 4.71 -7.65
CA TYR A 69 -17.30 3.48 -8.32
C TYR A 69 -18.67 3.62 -8.95
N ASN A 70 -19.66 4.16 -8.23
CA ASN A 70 -21.02 4.32 -8.76
C ASN A 70 -21.04 5.21 -10.01
N THR A 71 -20.34 6.35 -9.96
CA THR A 71 -20.24 7.28 -11.10
C THR A 71 -19.46 6.64 -12.27
N ALA A 72 -18.34 5.98 -11.96
CA ALA A 72 -17.53 5.33 -12.98
C ALA A 72 -18.26 4.18 -13.68
N SER A 73 -18.96 3.35 -12.92
CA SER A 73 -19.76 2.24 -13.42
C SER A 73 -20.85 2.71 -14.37
N GLU A 74 -21.61 3.73 -13.97
CA GLU A 74 -22.67 4.31 -14.81
C GLU A 74 -22.11 4.81 -16.16
N ILE A 75 -21.02 5.58 -16.10
CA ILE A 75 -20.38 6.12 -17.32
C ILE A 75 -19.81 4.99 -18.17
N PHE A 76 -19.12 4.03 -17.55
CA PHE A 76 -18.46 2.91 -18.22
C PHE A 76 -19.45 2.10 -19.06
N PHE A 77 -20.54 1.62 -18.44
CA PHE A 77 -21.52 0.80 -19.13
C PHE A 77 -22.39 1.59 -20.11
N LYS A 78 -22.71 2.86 -19.82
CA LYS A 78 -23.49 3.71 -20.73
C LYS A 78 -22.75 4.07 -22.00
N LYS A 79 -21.42 4.19 -21.94
CA LYS A 79 -20.59 4.62 -23.04
C LYS A 79 -19.76 3.48 -23.65
N GLU A 80 -19.98 2.25 -23.20
CA GLU A 80 -19.28 1.05 -23.68
C GLU A 80 -17.75 1.22 -23.68
N ALA A 81 -17.22 1.73 -22.55
CA ALA A 81 -15.78 1.91 -22.44
C ALA A 81 -15.03 0.57 -22.42
N ASP A 82 -13.87 0.52 -23.05
CA ASP A 82 -13.06 -0.68 -23.25
C ASP A 82 -11.69 -0.60 -22.53
N LEU A 83 -11.31 0.58 -22.05
CA LEU A 83 -10.09 0.81 -21.26
C LEU A 83 -10.41 1.56 -19.96
N ILE A 84 -9.88 1.04 -18.87
CA ILE A 84 -9.89 1.69 -17.57
C ILE A 84 -8.45 2.13 -17.22
N VAL A 85 -8.28 3.41 -16.90
CA VAL A 85 -7.02 3.98 -16.40
C VAL A 85 -7.27 4.57 -15.04
N ALA A 86 -6.74 3.97 -13.98
CA ALA A 86 -6.83 4.52 -12.65
C ALA A 86 -5.50 5.14 -12.21
N ALA A 87 -5.51 6.41 -11.83
CA ALA A 87 -4.34 7.15 -11.39
C ALA A 87 -4.57 7.73 -10.00
N GLY A 88 -3.77 7.32 -9.01
CA GLY A 88 -3.88 7.90 -7.68
C GLY A 88 -3.73 6.92 -6.52
N SER A 89 -4.51 7.19 -5.47
CA SER A 89 -4.53 6.44 -4.22
C SER A 89 -5.28 5.10 -4.35
N ALA A 90 -5.39 4.37 -3.24
CA ALA A 90 -6.13 3.13 -3.17
C ALA A 90 -7.57 3.26 -3.71
N ALA A 91 -8.25 4.37 -3.42
CA ALA A 91 -9.63 4.60 -3.89
C ALA A 91 -9.77 4.50 -5.41
N ALA A 92 -8.89 5.16 -6.15
CA ALA A 92 -8.92 5.13 -7.62
C ALA A 92 -8.53 3.75 -8.16
N ILE A 93 -7.47 3.14 -7.61
CA ILE A 93 -6.96 1.85 -8.08
C ILE A 93 -7.94 0.72 -7.79
N ASP A 94 -8.52 0.67 -6.59
CA ASP A 94 -9.50 -0.35 -6.20
C ASP A 94 -10.78 -0.24 -7.03
N CYS A 95 -11.25 0.98 -7.26
CA CYS A 95 -12.38 1.24 -8.16
C CYS A 95 -12.10 0.71 -9.59
N GLY A 96 -10.91 1.02 -10.15
CA GLY A 96 -10.50 0.53 -11.46
C GLY A 96 -10.41 -0.98 -11.53
N MET A 97 -9.88 -1.60 -10.48
CA MET A 97 -9.75 -3.05 -10.37
C MET A 97 -11.12 -3.73 -10.34
N LEU A 98 -12.04 -3.23 -9.51
CA LEU A 98 -13.38 -3.77 -9.41
C LEU A 98 -14.14 -3.66 -10.74
N LEU A 99 -14.06 -2.50 -11.36
CA LEU A 99 -14.73 -2.24 -12.64
C LEU A 99 -14.15 -3.14 -13.76
N SER A 100 -12.82 -3.30 -13.82
CA SER A 100 -12.15 -4.20 -14.77
C SER A 100 -12.55 -5.67 -14.55
N HIS A 101 -12.61 -6.10 -13.27
CA HIS A 101 -13.03 -7.46 -12.96
C HIS A 101 -14.46 -7.77 -13.46
N GLN A 102 -15.37 -6.83 -13.28
CA GLN A 102 -16.78 -7.01 -13.69
C GLN A 102 -16.96 -6.92 -15.20
N SER A 103 -16.23 -6.02 -15.86
CA SER A 103 -16.38 -5.75 -17.30
C SER A 103 -15.45 -6.56 -18.19
N LYS A 104 -14.35 -7.09 -17.63
CA LYS A 104 -13.21 -7.69 -18.35
C LYS A 104 -12.48 -6.70 -19.28
N ALA A 105 -12.68 -5.40 -19.10
CA ALA A 105 -11.96 -4.37 -19.84
C ALA A 105 -10.48 -4.34 -19.46
N GLU A 106 -9.64 -3.85 -20.39
CA GLU A 106 -8.23 -3.61 -20.12
C GLU A 106 -8.07 -2.59 -18.98
N PHE A 107 -7.18 -2.89 -18.03
CA PHE A 107 -6.96 -2.06 -16.86
C PHE A 107 -5.50 -1.63 -16.73
N THR A 108 -5.29 -0.33 -16.69
CA THR A 108 -3.98 0.29 -16.42
C THR A 108 -4.02 1.01 -15.09
N ALA A 109 -3.15 0.62 -14.18
CA ALA A 109 -2.96 1.25 -12.88
C ALA A 109 -1.74 2.18 -12.90
N ILE A 110 -1.92 3.38 -12.35
CA ILE A 110 -0.87 4.39 -12.16
C ILE A 110 -0.86 4.77 -10.68
N PRO A 111 -0.29 3.92 -9.82
CA PRO A 111 -0.41 4.08 -8.38
C PRO A 111 0.50 5.18 -7.84
N CYS A 112 0.03 5.87 -6.82
CA CYS A 112 0.82 6.71 -5.95
C CYS A 112 0.72 6.15 -4.52
N GLY A 113 1.85 5.80 -3.93
CA GLY A 113 1.88 5.33 -2.56
C GLY A 113 1.36 3.90 -2.34
N SER A 114 0.69 3.67 -1.22
CA SER A 114 0.11 2.38 -0.82
C SER A 114 -1.04 1.91 -1.72
N ALA A 115 -1.48 2.75 -2.64
CA ALA A 115 -2.47 2.43 -3.67
C ALA A 115 -2.12 1.18 -4.48
N CYS A 116 -0.87 0.77 -4.46
CA CYS A 116 -0.49 -0.51 -5.02
C CYS A 116 -1.11 -1.70 -4.27
N ALA A 117 -1.56 -1.52 -3.03
CA ALA A 117 -1.94 -2.63 -2.15
C ALA A 117 -3.32 -3.23 -2.46
N MET A 118 -4.24 -2.46 -3.04
CA MET A 118 -5.59 -2.91 -3.41
C MET A 118 -6.28 -3.75 -2.31
N THR A 119 -6.18 -3.29 -1.06
CA THR A 119 -6.49 -4.13 0.11
C THR A 119 -7.71 -3.69 0.91
N ASP A 120 -8.24 -2.48 0.70
CA ASP A 120 -9.24 -1.90 1.60
C ASP A 120 -10.59 -1.63 0.95
N PHE A 121 -11.20 -2.61 0.30
CA PHE A 121 -12.64 -2.55 0.09
C PHE A 121 -13.34 -3.05 1.37
N GLU A 122 -13.95 -2.14 2.15
CA GLU A 122 -14.70 -2.42 3.37
C GLU A 122 -15.94 -3.32 3.19
N HIS A 123 -16.20 -3.79 1.98
CA HIS A 123 -17.40 -4.54 1.63
C HIS A 123 -17.06 -5.97 1.22
N GLY A 124 -16.60 -6.79 2.17
CA GLY A 124 -16.71 -8.26 2.14
C GLY A 124 -16.08 -8.93 0.93
N ASP A 125 -16.12 -9.92 0.45
CA ASP A 125 -15.85 -10.85 -0.65
C ASP A 125 -14.82 -10.50 -1.74
N TYR A 126 -14.26 -9.28 -1.80
CA TYR A 126 -13.33 -8.86 -2.87
C TYR A 126 -11.88 -9.34 -2.71
N TYR A 127 -11.48 -9.78 -1.54
CA TYR A 127 -10.14 -10.35 -1.28
C TYR A 127 -9.86 -11.67 -2.03
N SER A 128 -10.90 -12.34 -2.52
CA SER A 128 -10.73 -13.61 -3.24
C SER A 128 -10.24 -13.43 -4.69
N TYR A 129 -10.27 -12.21 -5.23
CA TYR A 129 -9.93 -11.97 -6.62
C TYR A 129 -8.48 -11.51 -6.78
N ARG A 130 -7.60 -12.46 -7.09
CA ARG A 130 -6.20 -12.20 -7.47
C ARG A 130 -6.10 -11.61 -8.87
N HIS A 131 -6.92 -10.59 -9.16
CA HIS A 131 -6.87 -9.90 -10.44
C HIS A 131 -5.73 -8.86 -10.41
N SER A 132 -4.86 -8.88 -11.42
CA SER A 132 -3.79 -7.89 -11.57
C SER A 132 -4.13 -6.94 -12.72
N PRO A 133 -3.71 -5.67 -12.65
CA PRO A 133 -3.80 -4.78 -13.82
C PRO A 133 -3.09 -5.40 -15.02
N ASN A 134 -3.57 -5.13 -16.22
CA ASN A 134 -2.84 -5.49 -17.44
C ASN A 134 -1.52 -4.70 -17.51
N THR A 135 -1.58 -3.42 -17.21
CA THR A 135 -0.40 -2.53 -17.20
C THR A 135 -0.31 -1.78 -15.87
N VAL A 136 0.89 -1.68 -15.32
CA VAL A 136 1.21 -0.77 -14.20
C VAL A 136 2.23 0.24 -14.67
N ILE A 137 2.00 1.52 -14.35
CA ILE A 137 2.93 2.61 -14.66
C ILE A 137 3.42 3.23 -13.35
N LEU A 138 4.70 3.01 -13.03
CA LEU A 138 5.37 3.56 -11.86
C LEU A 138 6.12 4.83 -12.26
N ASP A 139 5.43 5.96 -12.25
CA ASP A 139 6.00 7.27 -12.63
C ASP A 139 6.20 8.14 -11.38
N PRO A 140 7.47 8.47 -11.02
CA PRO A 140 7.78 9.26 -9.82
C PRO A 140 7.15 10.66 -9.84
N SER A 141 6.76 11.18 -10.99
CA SER A 141 6.12 12.49 -11.09
C SER A 141 4.78 12.55 -10.38
N ILE A 142 4.11 11.39 -10.21
CA ILE A 142 2.82 11.30 -9.51
C ILE A 142 3.03 11.36 -8.00
N ILE A 143 3.86 10.49 -7.46
CA ILE A 143 4.10 10.45 -6.01
C ILE A 143 4.73 11.77 -5.51
N SER A 144 5.46 12.49 -6.37
CA SER A 144 6.02 13.81 -6.03
C SER A 144 4.94 14.87 -5.75
N CYS A 145 3.69 14.61 -6.09
CA CYS A 145 2.56 15.51 -5.85
C CYS A 145 1.86 15.23 -4.52
N MET A 146 2.18 14.11 -3.89
CA MET A 146 1.59 13.73 -2.62
C MET A 146 2.17 14.56 -1.47
N PRO A 147 1.32 14.95 -0.50
CA PRO A 147 1.81 15.55 0.73
C PRO A 147 2.82 14.64 1.44
N SER A 148 3.89 15.21 1.98
CA SER A 148 4.95 14.42 2.66
C SER A 148 4.41 13.52 3.78
N GLY A 149 3.39 13.98 4.51
CA GLY A 149 2.73 13.15 5.52
C GLY A 149 2.09 11.88 4.93
N MET A 150 1.46 11.97 3.76
CA MET A 150 0.91 10.79 3.08
C MET A 150 2.03 9.85 2.62
N ILE A 151 3.12 10.39 2.07
CA ILE A 151 4.30 9.59 1.69
C ILE A 151 4.83 8.79 2.91
N ALA A 152 4.85 9.40 4.10
CA ALA A 152 5.30 8.75 5.32
C ALA A 152 4.38 7.58 5.73
N TYR A 153 3.07 7.82 5.78
CA TYR A 153 2.10 6.79 6.14
C TYR A 153 2.05 5.68 5.09
N ASP A 154 2.01 6.02 3.81
CA ASP A 154 1.97 5.06 2.71
C ASP A 154 3.25 4.20 2.65
N GLY A 155 4.41 4.81 2.80
CA GLY A 155 5.67 4.08 2.83
C GLY A 155 5.73 3.08 3.99
N LEU A 156 5.35 3.50 5.21
CA LEU A 156 5.35 2.59 6.36
C LEU A 156 4.24 1.55 6.31
N SER A 157 3.09 1.82 5.69
CA SER A 157 2.08 0.80 5.46
C SER A 157 2.56 -0.25 4.46
N CYS A 158 3.23 0.16 3.38
CA CYS A 158 3.85 -0.79 2.45
C CYS A 158 4.98 -1.61 3.11
N PHE A 159 5.74 -1.00 4.02
CA PHE A 159 6.69 -1.75 4.84
C PHE A 159 5.98 -2.79 5.71
N ALA A 160 4.86 -2.43 6.33
CA ALA A 160 4.05 -3.37 7.11
C ALA A 160 3.53 -4.53 6.25
N TYR A 161 3.06 -4.26 5.04
CA TYR A 161 2.62 -5.29 4.09
C TYR A 161 3.76 -6.24 3.69
N ALA A 162 4.97 -5.73 3.49
CA ALA A 162 6.13 -6.57 3.22
C ALA A 162 6.43 -7.50 4.40
N ILE A 163 6.45 -6.98 5.62
CA ILE A 163 6.70 -7.78 6.85
C ILE A 163 5.61 -8.84 7.03
N ASP A 164 4.35 -8.48 6.85
CA ASP A 164 3.21 -9.38 6.99
C ASP A 164 3.25 -10.55 5.98
N SER A 165 3.67 -10.27 4.73
CA SER A 165 3.80 -11.29 3.71
C SER A 165 4.89 -12.33 3.98
N LEU A 166 5.87 -12.01 4.83
CA LEU A 166 6.94 -12.95 5.22
C LEU A 166 6.48 -14.03 6.18
N LYS A 167 5.38 -13.80 6.90
CA LYS A 167 4.88 -14.72 7.92
C LYS A 167 4.32 -16.02 7.35
N ASN A 168 3.59 -15.93 6.25
CA ASN A 168 2.73 -17.01 5.75
C ASN A 168 3.07 -17.44 4.30
N THR A 169 4.32 -17.27 3.87
CA THR A 169 4.69 -17.67 2.52
C THR A 169 5.93 -18.54 2.49
N ASP A 170 5.83 -19.66 1.79
CA ASP A 170 6.98 -20.47 1.37
C ASP A 170 7.45 -20.12 -0.05
N ASN A 171 6.76 -19.19 -0.71
CA ASN A 171 7.10 -18.75 -2.05
C ASN A 171 8.34 -17.85 -2.02
N ILE A 172 9.44 -18.37 -2.58
CA ILE A 172 10.72 -17.66 -2.64
C ILE A 172 10.66 -16.34 -3.40
N ILE A 173 9.78 -16.21 -4.40
CA ILE A 173 9.60 -15.00 -5.19
C ILE A 173 8.91 -13.94 -4.33
N THR A 174 7.85 -14.34 -3.62
CA THR A 174 7.16 -13.45 -2.66
C THR A 174 8.12 -12.96 -1.57
N LYS A 175 8.94 -13.86 -0.99
CA LYS A 175 9.96 -13.47 -0.01
C LYS A 175 10.97 -12.48 -0.57
N ALA A 176 11.45 -12.69 -1.80
CA ALA A 176 12.40 -11.78 -2.43
C ALA A 176 11.81 -10.37 -2.60
N PHE A 177 10.58 -10.26 -3.12
CA PHE A 177 9.89 -8.98 -3.23
C PHE A 177 9.66 -8.31 -1.87
N ALA A 178 9.26 -9.08 -0.85
CA ALA A 178 9.04 -8.57 0.50
C ALA A 178 10.33 -7.99 1.12
N ILE A 179 11.43 -8.73 1.05
CA ILE A 179 12.71 -8.33 1.64
C ILE A 179 13.27 -7.10 0.91
N ASP A 180 13.27 -7.10 -0.43
CA ASP A 180 13.76 -5.96 -1.21
C ASP A 180 12.86 -4.74 -1.06
N GLY A 181 11.55 -4.92 -1.03
CA GLY A 181 10.59 -3.86 -0.75
C GLY A 181 10.82 -3.23 0.63
N ALA A 182 10.86 -4.05 1.68
CA ALA A 182 11.09 -3.58 3.05
C ALA A 182 12.42 -2.82 3.19
N ALA A 183 13.51 -3.40 2.69
CA ALA A 183 14.83 -2.75 2.75
C ALA A 183 14.87 -1.44 1.95
N GLY A 184 14.26 -1.42 0.76
CA GLY A 184 14.17 -0.23 -0.08
C GLY A 184 13.38 0.90 0.57
N ILE A 185 12.27 0.58 1.26
CA ILE A 185 11.48 1.57 2.01
C ILE A 185 12.31 2.17 3.13
N LEU A 186 12.90 1.36 4.00
CA LEU A 186 13.68 1.89 5.14
C LEU A 186 14.84 2.79 4.71
N LYS A 187 15.49 2.50 3.57
CA LYS A 187 16.58 3.32 3.04
C LYS A 187 16.14 4.66 2.50
N ASN A 188 14.94 4.72 1.91
CA ASN A 188 14.55 5.86 1.08
C ASN A 188 13.43 6.70 1.69
N ILE A 189 12.68 6.22 2.68
CA ILE A 189 11.49 6.92 3.19
C ILE A 189 11.83 8.27 3.83
N VAL A 190 12.89 8.37 4.63
CA VAL A 190 13.25 9.63 5.30
C VAL A 190 13.76 10.68 4.31
N PRO A 191 14.71 10.39 3.39
CA PRO A 191 15.09 11.38 2.38
C PRO A 191 13.94 11.72 1.42
N ALA A 192 13.09 10.77 1.03
CA ALA A 192 11.89 11.02 0.21
C ALA A 192 10.90 11.96 0.91
N TYR A 193 10.63 11.74 2.20
CA TYR A 193 9.81 12.63 3.03
C TYR A 193 10.35 14.07 3.08
N ARG A 194 11.68 14.24 2.97
CA ARG A 194 12.35 15.55 2.92
C ARG A 194 12.44 16.15 1.53
N GLY A 195 11.86 15.49 0.51
CA GLY A 195 11.78 16.00 -0.85
C GLY A 195 12.91 15.58 -1.80
N ASP A 196 13.73 14.59 -1.42
CA ASP A 196 14.71 14.01 -2.35
C ASP A 196 13.99 13.19 -3.43
N LEU A 197 14.02 13.69 -4.68
CA LEU A 197 13.31 13.08 -5.80
C LEU A 197 13.89 11.71 -6.19
N THR A 198 15.19 11.50 -6.03
CA THR A 198 15.83 10.20 -6.30
C THR A 198 15.41 9.15 -5.27
N ALA A 199 15.35 9.56 -4.00
CA ALA A 199 14.84 8.69 -2.95
C ALA A 199 13.34 8.40 -3.12
N LEU A 200 12.57 9.38 -3.58
CA LEU A 200 11.15 9.23 -3.84
C LEU A 200 10.87 8.21 -4.97
N GLU A 201 11.65 8.25 -6.05
CA GLU A 201 11.59 7.25 -7.10
C GLU A 201 11.90 5.84 -6.58
N LYS A 202 12.99 5.69 -5.82
CA LYS A 202 13.36 4.40 -5.22
C LYS A 202 12.32 3.91 -4.20
N LEU A 203 11.72 4.84 -3.45
CA LEU A 203 10.65 4.53 -2.51
C LEU A 203 9.42 3.98 -3.26
N LEU A 204 9.01 4.61 -4.36
CA LEU A 204 7.88 4.13 -5.17
C LEU A 204 8.07 2.68 -5.63
N TYR A 205 9.27 2.35 -6.12
CA TYR A 205 9.56 0.96 -6.55
C TYR A 205 9.56 -0.01 -5.38
N ALA A 206 10.13 0.39 -4.25
CA ALA A 206 10.15 -0.43 -3.04
C ALA A 206 8.74 -0.67 -2.47
N MET A 207 7.88 0.34 -2.50
CA MET A 207 6.48 0.22 -2.13
C MET A 207 5.75 -0.74 -3.07
N TYR A 208 5.96 -0.64 -4.37
CA TYR A 208 5.41 -1.58 -5.34
C TYR A 208 5.84 -3.02 -5.08
N PHE A 209 7.12 -3.28 -4.80
CA PHE A 209 7.60 -4.62 -4.43
C PHE A 209 6.90 -5.17 -3.19
N SER A 210 6.77 -4.35 -2.16
CA SER A 210 6.07 -4.71 -0.92
C SER A 210 4.63 -5.13 -1.17
N VAL A 211 3.95 -4.40 -2.03
CA VAL A 211 2.57 -4.67 -2.40
C VAL A 211 2.43 -5.92 -3.24
N VAL A 212 3.32 -6.13 -4.22
CA VAL A 212 3.36 -7.39 -4.99
C VAL A 212 3.55 -8.58 -4.05
N ALA A 213 4.45 -8.47 -3.07
CA ALA A 213 4.65 -9.50 -2.08
C ALA A 213 3.38 -9.76 -1.26
N HIS A 214 2.76 -8.72 -0.76
CA HIS A 214 1.55 -8.83 0.07
C HIS A 214 0.40 -9.49 -0.69
N ARG A 215 0.11 -9.05 -1.90
CA ARG A 215 -0.95 -9.63 -2.75
C ARG A 215 -0.73 -11.09 -3.11
N ASN A 216 0.50 -11.54 -3.14
CA ASN A 216 0.88 -12.92 -3.41
C ASN A 216 1.18 -13.72 -2.13
N GLY A 217 0.98 -13.12 -0.96
CA GLY A 217 1.00 -13.79 0.34
C GLY A 217 -0.20 -14.70 0.54
N ALA A 218 -0.09 -15.63 1.50
CA ALA A 218 -1.17 -16.51 1.87
C ALA A 218 -2.05 -15.89 2.97
N ASP A 219 -3.36 -16.15 2.92
CA ASP A 219 -4.31 -15.88 4.00
C ASP A 219 -4.28 -14.45 4.58
N LEU A 220 -4.22 -13.43 3.72
CA LEU A 220 -4.08 -12.02 4.12
C LEU A 220 -5.12 -11.56 5.15
N GLU A 221 -6.36 -12.06 5.06
CA GLU A 221 -7.45 -11.72 5.99
C GLU A 221 -7.23 -12.23 7.42
N LYS A 222 -6.33 -13.22 7.59
CA LYS A 222 -6.11 -13.90 8.87
C LYS A 222 -4.89 -13.40 9.61
N THR A 223 -4.13 -12.48 9.04
CA THR A 223 -2.92 -11.96 9.67
C THR A 223 -3.24 -11.04 10.85
N ASP A 224 -2.31 -10.91 11.78
CA ASP A 224 -2.47 -10.00 12.93
C ASP A 224 -2.51 -8.54 12.48
N LEU A 225 -1.75 -8.20 11.42
CA LEU A 225 -1.79 -6.87 10.81
C LEU A 225 -3.18 -6.55 10.27
N SER A 226 -3.75 -7.45 9.46
CA SER A 226 -5.08 -7.28 8.86
C SER A 226 -6.19 -7.20 9.92
N LYS A 227 -6.16 -8.09 10.92
CA LYS A 227 -7.14 -8.09 12.02
C LYS A 227 -7.09 -6.80 12.83
N ALA A 228 -5.90 -6.34 13.21
CA ALA A 228 -5.74 -5.10 13.96
C ALA A 228 -6.13 -3.88 13.12
N SER A 229 -5.69 -3.81 11.87
CA SER A 229 -6.06 -2.74 10.95
C SER A 229 -7.57 -2.64 10.78
N SER A 230 -8.24 -3.75 10.46
CA SER A 230 -9.69 -3.82 10.32
C SER A 230 -10.43 -3.41 11.60
N PHE A 231 -9.93 -3.81 12.78
CA PHE A 231 -10.52 -3.39 14.04
C PHE A 231 -10.45 -1.89 14.24
N PHE A 232 -9.28 -1.29 14.05
CA PHE A 232 -9.10 0.16 14.28
C PHE A 232 -9.72 1.02 13.17
N SER A 233 -9.92 0.52 11.97
CA SER A 233 -10.65 1.22 10.90
C SER A 233 -12.09 1.54 11.27
N ARG A 234 -12.71 0.76 12.16
CA ARG A 234 -14.06 1.03 12.69
C ARG A 234 -14.17 2.33 13.51
N PHE A 235 -13.04 2.95 13.84
CA PHE A 235 -12.98 4.25 14.50
C PHE A 235 -12.72 5.40 13.52
N GLY A 236 -12.80 5.14 12.20
CA GLY A 236 -12.62 6.13 11.15
C GLY A 236 -11.18 6.39 10.73
N TYR A 237 -10.23 5.56 11.17
CA TYR A 237 -8.83 5.64 10.71
C TYR A 237 -8.65 4.81 9.43
N SER A 238 -7.84 5.30 8.48
CA SER A 238 -7.52 4.50 7.30
C SER A 238 -6.67 3.29 7.67
N GLY A 239 -6.90 2.14 7.01
CA GLY A 239 -6.13 0.92 7.25
C GLY A 239 -4.63 1.15 7.06
N ALA A 240 -4.22 1.90 6.05
CA ALA A 240 -2.82 2.27 5.82
C ALA A 240 -2.23 3.05 7.01
N SER A 241 -2.95 4.02 7.56
CA SER A 241 -2.49 4.78 8.73
C SER A 241 -2.32 3.89 9.95
N VAL A 242 -3.26 2.97 10.17
CA VAL A 242 -3.16 2.00 11.26
C VAL A 242 -1.96 1.09 11.08
N CYS A 243 -1.79 0.49 9.88
CA CYS A 243 -0.65 -0.38 9.57
C CYS A 243 0.70 0.32 9.82
N ALA A 244 0.84 1.58 9.38
CA ALA A 244 2.04 2.38 9.61
C ALA A 244 2.34 2.61 11.10
N VAL A 245 1.30 2.75 11.93
CA VAL A 245 1.46 2.96 13.36
C VAL A 245 1.83 1.67 14.09
N ILE A 246 1.17 0.55 13.78
CA ILE A 246 1.31 -0.70 14.56
C ILE A 246 2.48 -1.59 14.10
N ILE A 247 3.15 -1.26 13.00
CA ILE A 247 4.16 -2.16 12.38
C ILE A 247 5.24 -2.60 13.35
N THR A 248 5.77 -1.72 14.18
CA THR A 248 6.83 -2.08 15.13
C THR A 248 6.37 -3.07 16.19
N GLU A 249 5.10 -3.01 16.57
CA GLU A 249 4.49 -3.92 17.51
C GLU A 249 4.23 -5.30 16.86
N ILE A 250 3.84 -5.29 15.59
CA ILE A 250 3.73 -6.53 14.79
C ILE A 250 5.11 -7.19 14.62
N MET A 251 6.15 -6.41 14.32
CA MET A 251 7.51 -6.96 14.21
C MET A 251 7.97 -7.61 15.52
N GLU A 252 7.72 -6.96 16.66
CA GLU A 252 8.05 -7.52 17.99
C GLU A 252 7.34 -8.84 18.24
N ASN A 253 6.05 -8.92 17.91
CA ASN A 253 5.23 -10.11 18.08
C ASN A 253 5.72 -11.26 17.18
N GLU A 254 6.11 -10.95 15.95
CA GLU A 254 6.45 -11.93 14.93
C GLU A 254 7.96 -12.21 14.78
N LYS A 255 8.84 -11.48 15.47
CA LYS A 255 10.30 -11.53 15.27
C LYS A 255 10.90 -12.93 15.30
N ASN A 256 10.36 -13.83 16.10
CA ASN A 256 10.85 -15.20 16.18
C ASN A 256 10.42 -16.05 14.98
N ASN A 257 9.22 -15.78 14.42
CA ASN A 257 8.64 -16.53 13.31
C ASN A 257 9.31 -16.18 11.97
N ILE A 258 9.73 -14.91 11.80
CA ILE A 258 10.33 -14.38 10.58
C ILE A 258 11.77 -13.88 10.77
N LYS A 259 12.46 -14.36 11.81
CA LYS A 259 13.80 -13.92 12.22
C LYS A 259 14.79 -13.84 11.06
N HIS A 260 14.87 -14.89 10.26
CA HIS A 260 15.82 -14.94 9.14
C HIS A 260 15.55 -13.84 8.10
N SER A 261 14.30 -13.63 7.74
CA SER A 261 13.93 -12.56 6.79
C SER A 261 14.18 -11.16 7.37
N LEU A 262 13.91 -10.94 8.66
CA LEU A 262 14.24 -9.68 9.32
C LEU A 262 15.76 -9.44 9.37
N PHE A 263 16.55 -10.48 9.59
CA PHE A 263 18.00 -10.41 9.53
C PHE A 263 18.50 -10.03 8.13
N GLU A 264 17.94 -10.63 7.07
CA GLU A 264 18.27 -10.25 5.69
C GLU A 264 17.92 -8.79 5.39
N ILE A 265 16.77 -8.29 5.87
CA ILE A 265 16.40 -6.88 5.75
C ILE A 265 17.44 -5.99 6.48
N ALA A 266 17.86 -6.38 7.70
CA ALA A 266 18.86 -5.65 8.45
C ALA A 266 20.20 -5.58 7.72
N LEU A 267 20.63 -6.68 7.10
CA LEU A 267 21.84 -6.71 6.26
C LEU A 267 21.68 -5.81 5.03
N LYS A 268 20.59 -5.94 4.28
CA LYS A 268 20.34 -5.14 3.07
C LYS A 268 20.25 -3.64 3.36
N THR A 269 19.74 -3.26 4.53
CA THR A 269 19.68 -1.86 4.94
C THR A 269 21.00 -1.29 5.45
N GLY A 270 21.96 -2.15 5.79
CA GLY A 270 23.21 -1.77 6.47
C GLY A 270 23.02 -1.46 7.97
N ILE A 271 21.86 -1.77 8.53
CA ILE A 271 21.60 -1.69 9.99
C ILE A 271 22.40 -2.75 10.73
N ALA A 272 22.60 -3.91 10.10
CA ALA A 272 23.46 -4.98 10.60
C ALA A 272 24.51 -5.38 9.54
N ASN A 273 25.49 -6.14 9.97
CA ASN A 273 26.49 -6.77 9.11
C ASN A 273 26.49 -8.29 9.29
N GLU A 274 27.21 -9.01 8.43
CA GLU A 274 27.22 -10.48 8.42
C GLU A 274 27.82 -11.14 9.67
N TYR A 275 28.51 -10.38 10.51
CA TYR A 275 29.10 -10.83 11.78
C TYR A 275 28.18 -10.61 12.98
N ASP A 276 27.08 -9.89 12.80
CA ASP A 276 26.13 -9.64 13.87
C ASP A 276 25.29 -10.90 14.14
N TYR A 277 25.02 -11.18 15.42
CA TYR A 277 24.08 -12.25 15.78
C TYR A 277 22.67 -11.89 15.31
N PRO A 278 21.92 -12.82 14.69
CA PRO A 278 20.59 -12.55 14.13
C PRO A 278 19.61 -11.90 15.12
N ASP A 279 19.60 -12.35 16.38
CA ASP A 279 18.71 -11.78 17.40
C ASP A 279 19.03 -10.29 17.66
N PHE A 280 20.30 -9.96 17.78
CA PHE A 280 20.76 -8.58 17.97
C PHE A 280 20.44 -7.71 16.74
N ALA A 281 20.67 -8.23 15.55
CA ALA A 281 20.39 -7.52 14.30
C ALA A 281 18.89 -7.22 14.13
N VAL A 282 18.02 -8.17 14.51
CA VAL A 282 16.57 -8.00 14.47
C VAL A 282 16.10 -6.94 15.48
N GLU A 283 16.60 -6.97 16.72
CA GLU A 283 16.29 -5.92 17.71
C GLU A 283 16.72 -4.53 17.19
N LYS A 284 17.92 -4.43 16.63
CA LYS A 284 18.43 -3.20 16.04
C LYS A 284 17.59 -2.70 14.86
N LEU A 285 17.08 -3.61 14.02
CA LEU A 285 16.16 -3.28 12.92
C LEU A 285 14.86 -2.69 13.46
N ILE A 286 14.27 -3.32 14.48
CA ILE A 286 13.01 -2.86 15.08
C ILE A 286 13.21 -1.48 15.72
N ASP A 287 14.31 -1.28 16.45
CA ASP A 287 14.64 0.01 17.07
C ASP A 287 14.87 1.12 16.03
N GLU A 288 15.54 0.81 14.93
CA GLU A 288 15.73 1.77 13.84
C GLU A 288 14.41 2.11 13.14
N THR A 289 13.52 1.13 12.96
CA THR A 289 12.16 1.37 12.45
C THR A 289 11.39 2.30 13.39
N ARG A 290 11.51 2.17 14.72
CA ARG A 290 10.90 3.10 15.69
C ARG A 290 11.44 4.52 15.55
N LYS A 291 12.75 4.69 15.35
CA LYS A 291 13.36 6.01 15.12
C LYS A 291 12.89 6.63 13.80
N ILE A 292 12.80 5.83 12.74
CA ILE A 292 12.25 6.28 11.45
C ILE A 292 10.81 6.76 11.64
N LYS A 293 9.93 5.98 12.27
CA LYS A 293 8.56 6.39 12.60
C LYS A 293 8.52 7.74 13.32
N ALA A 294 9.32 7.87 14.38
CA ALA A 294 9.38 9.10 15.16
C ALA A 294 9.86 10.31 14.32
N SER A 295 10.86 10.12 13.45
CA SER A 295 11.40 11.17 12.58
C SER A 295 10.41 11.63 11.50
N LEU A 296 9.45 10.79 11.15
CA LEU A 296 8.37 11.06 10.21
C LEU A 296 7.11 11.62 10.89
N GLY A 297 7.12 11.78 12.21
CA GLY A 297 5.96 12.24 12.97
C GLY A 297 4.84 11.19 13.10
N ILE A 298 5.12 9.92 12.83
CA ILE A 298 4.15 8.84 12.98
C ILE A 298 4.00 8.48 14.46
N PRO A 299 2.79 8.41 15.02
CA PRO A 299 2.56 8.03 16.40
C PRO A 299 3.14 6.65 16.74
N ARG A 300 3.53 6.49 17.99
CA ARG A 300 4.04 5.20 18.47
C ARG A 300 2.95 4.13 18.48
N ALA A 301 1.72 4.51 18.83
CA ALA A 301 0.58 3.61 19.02
C ALA A 301 -0.70 4.28 18.53
N VAL A 302 -1.78 3.52 18.36
CA VAL A 302 -3.07 4.03 17.87
C VAL A 302 -3.70 5.06 18.80
N SER A 303 -3.45 4.98 20.12
CA SER A 303 -3.85 6.02 21.08
C SER A 303 -3.30 7.41 20.72
N GLY A 304 -2.19 7.48 20.02
CA GLY A 304 -1.59 8.72 19.51
C GLY A 304 -2.42 9.44 18.44
N PHE A 305 -3.41 8.76 17.85
CA PHE A 305 -4.42 9.41 16.99
C PHE A 305 -5.50 10.14 17.77
N GLY A 306 -5.50 10.07 19.11
CA GLY A 306 -6.52 10.67 19.97
C GLY A 306 -7.73 9.78 20.20
N LEU A 307 -7.66 8.49 19.88
CA LEU A 307 -8.72 7.54 20.18
C LEU A 307 -8.97 7.46 21.68
N ASN A 308 -10.20 7.69 22.11
CA ASN A 308 -10.60 7.63 23.51
C ASN A 308 -10.55 6.20 24.05
N GLU A 309 -9.93 6.01 25.22
CA GLU A 309 -9.74 4.68 25.84
C GLU A 309 -11.07 3.98 26.17
N ASN A 310 -12.09 4.70 26.62
CA ASN A 310 -13.39 4.10 26.91
C ASN A 310 -14.08 3.61 25.64
N GLU A 311 -13.98 4.37 24.55
CA GLU A 311 -14.51 3.96 23.25
C GLU A 311 -13.77 2.72 22.72
N TYR A 312 -12.45 2.71 22.82
CA TYR A 312 -11.63 1.56 22.47
C TYR A 312 -12.06 0.31 23.27
N ARG A 313 -12.11 0.40 24.62
CA ARG A 313 -12.48 -0.72 25.50
C ARG A 313 -13.88 -1.25 25.22
N ASN A 314 -14.85 -0.37 24.94
CA ASN A 314 -16.21 -0.77 24.60
C ASN A 314 -16.29 -1.57 23.31
N LYS A 315 -15.60 -1.14 22.24
CA LYS A 315 -15.58 -1.88 20.97
C LYS A 315 -14.73 -3.16 21.04
N LYS A 316 -13.66 -3.16 21.86
CA LYS A 316 -12.79 -4.33 22.05
C LYS A 316 -13.58 -5.51 22.61
N SER A 317 -14.50 -5.32 23.55
CA SER A 317 -15.30 -6.38 24.15
C SER A 317 -16.23 -7.12 23.17
N SER A 318 -16.42 -6.58 21.96
CA SER A 318 -17.32 -7.13 20.92
C SER A 318 -16.60 -7.76 19.73
N THR A 319 -15.26 -7.96 19.82
CA THR A 319 -14.47 -8.51 18.72
C THR A 319 -13.90 -9.89 19.05
N THR A 320 -13.58 -10.66 18.00
CA THR A 320 -12.88 -11.96 18.11
C THR A 320 -11.35 -11.82 17.95
N VAL A 321 -10.84 -10.60 17.75
CA VAL A 321 -9.41 -10.31 17.70
C VAL A 321 -8.81 -10.45 19.09
N SER A 322 -7.59 -11.00 19.19
CA SER A 322 -6.90 -11.18 20.46
C SER A 322 -6.79 -9.87 21.24
N ASP A 323 -7.19 -9.91 22.49
CA ASP A 323 -7.12 -8.78 23.41
C ASP A 323 -5.70 -8.26 23.58
N ASP A 324 -4.71 -9.16 23.69
CA ASP A 324 -3.31 -8.82 23.85
C ASP A 324 -2.78 -8.07 22.62
N LEU A 325 -3.13 -8.52 21.41
CA LEU A 325 -2.75 -7.87 20.17
C LEU A 325 -3.31 -6.44 20.11
N LEU A 326 -4.60 -6.28 20.38
CA LEU A 326 -5.26 -4.98 20.34
C LEU A 326 -4.69 -4.01 21.38
N ASP A 327 -4.40 -4.49 22.59
CA ASP A 327 -3.82 -3.67 23.64
C ASP A 327 -2.39 -3.21 23.31
N ILE A 328 -1.59 -4.10 22.70
CA ILE A 328 -0.26 -3.74 22.22
C ILE A 328 -0.36 -2.64 21.16
N CYS A 329 -1.25 -2.80 20.20
CA CYS A 329 -1.44 -1.81 19.13
C CYS A 329 -1.97 -0.48 19.68
N TYR A 330 -2.87 -0.50 20.67
CA TYR A 330 -3.45 0.69 21.25
C TYR A 330 -2.49 1.46 22.17
N TYR A 331 -1.76 0.76 23.08
CA TYR A 331 -0.87 1.36 24.08
C TYR A 331 0.60 1.43 23.65
N GLY A 332 1.03 0.63 22.68
CA GLY A 332 2.38 0.72 22.10
C GLY A 332 3.48 -0.08 22.77
N SER A 333 3.24 -0.96 23.73
CA SER A 333 4.09 -2.10 24.13
C SER A 333 3.58 -2.85 25.37
N PHE A 334 3.96 -4.12 25.51
CA PHE A 334 3.69 -4.96 26.69
C PHE A 334 4.29 -4.43 28.01
N LYS A 335 5.28 -3.55 27.98
CA LYS A 335 6.00 -3.09 29.18
C LYS A 335 5.15 -2.23 30.13
N PHE A 336 4.04 -1.66 29.66
CA PHE A 336 3.16 -0.80 30.48
C PHE A 336 1.91 -1.49 31.01
N MET A 337 1.66 -2.77 30.66
CA MET A 337 0.48 -3.50 31.10
C MET A 337 0.63 -4.19 32.45
N LYS A 338 1.76 -4.06 33.13
CA LYS A 338 2.06 -4.70 34.44
C LYS A 338 2.42 -3.68 35.53
N LEU A 339 1.76 -2.52 35.56
CA LEU A 339 1.78 -1.62 36.72
C LEU A 339 0.39 -1.40 37.25
#